data_b260eede44f2ebdbbb0043fde39dc96f
#
_entry.id   b260eede44f2ebdbbb0043fde39dc96f
#
_cell.length_a   1.000
_cell.length_b   1.000
_cell.length_c   1.000
_cell.angle_alpha   90.00
_cell.angle_beta   90.00
_cell.angle_gamma   90.00
#
_symmetry.space_group_name_H-M   'P 1'
#
loop_
_entity.id
_entity.type
_entity.pdbx_description
1 polymer ?
#
loop_
_entity_poly.entity_id
_entity_poly.type
_entity_poly.pdbx_seq_one_letter_code
_entity_poly.pdbx_strand_id
1 'polypeptide(L)'
;VIGSFAAIIFTVVFYLCRRVLTFKDCMDGLPEGFRAMVPAIMILCCAWTLKTMTDSLGAKIFISQLVEHSAGSLRLFLPALIFAIAIGLSFSTGTSWGTFGILIPIVLSVFGAADGSITIIAVSACMAGAVCGDHCSPISDTTIMASAGGQCNHINHVSTQLPYALTV
;
A
#
# COMPACT_ATOMS: atom_id res chain seq x y z
N VAL A 1 9.05 -14.06 5.93
CA VAL A 1 10.44 -14.31 6.35
C VAL A 1 10.97 -15.62 5.75
N ILE A 2 10.34 -16.77 6.03
CA ILE A 2 10.80 -18.10 5.52
C ILE A 2 10.84 -18.12 3.98
N GLY A 3 9.78 -17.62 3.31
CA GLY A 3 9.71 -17.57 1.85
C GLY A 3 10.81 -16.69 1.22
N SER A 4 11.13 -15.56 1.84
CA SER A 4 12.20 -14.67 1.36
C SER A 4 13.58 -15.34 1.50
N PHE A 5 13.82 -16.04 2.61
CA PHE A 5 15.05 -16.79 2.81
C PHE A 5 15.20 -17.93 1.81
N ALA A 6 14.12 -18.68 1.59
CA ALA A 6 14.10 -19.75 0.59
C ALA A 6 14.36 -19.22 -0.83
N ALA A 7 13.78 -18.06 -1.17
CA ALA A 7 14.01 -17.40 -2.46
C ALA A 7 15.47 -16.99 -2.66
N ILE A 8 16.11 -16.43 -1.62
CA ILE A 8 17.54 -16.07 -1.69
C ILE A 8 18.40 -17.32 -1.91
N ILE A 9 18.16 -18.37 -1.12
CA ILE A 9 18.92 -19.64 -1.26
C ILE A 9 18.72 -20.20 -2.66
N PHE A 10 17.46 -20.28 -3.14
CA PHE A 10 17.17 -20.77 -4.47
C PHE A 10 17.88 -19.97 -5.56
N THR A 11 17.86 -18.63 -5.46
CA THR A 11 18.49 -17.73 -6.43
C THR A 11 20.00 -17.93 -6.47
N VAL A 12 20.65 -18.00 -5.29
CA VAL A 12 22.09 -18.25 -5.20
C VAL A 12 22.45 -19.60 -5.82
N VAL A 13 21.74 -20.66 -5.45
CA VAL A 13 21.98 -22.01 -6.00
C VAL A 13 21.77 -22.01 -7.52
N PHE A 14 20.70 -21.38 -8.01
CA PHE A 14 20.39 -21.31 -9.44
C PHE A 14 21.52 -20.63 -10.23
N TYR A 15 22.01 -19.47 -9.78
CA TYR A 15 23.10 -18.75 -10.47
C TYR A 15 24.44 -19.48 -10.39
N LEU A 16 24.73 -20.14 -9.27
CA LEU A 16 25.92 -20.99 -9.15
C LEU A 16 25.87 -22.20 -10.10
N CYS A 17 24.72 -22.90 -10.18
CA CYS A 17 24.53 -24.01 -11.11
C CYS A 17 24.65 -23.59 -12.57
N ARG A 18 24.15 -22.40 -12.91
CA ARG A 18 24.25 -21.81 -14.26
C ARG A 18 25.63 -21.22 -14.54
N ARG A 19 26.54 -21.19 -13.57
CA ARG A 19 27.88 -20.59 -13.66
C ARG A 19 27.87 -19.13 -14.13
N VAL A 20 26.82 -18.40 -13.80
CA VAL A 20 26.69 -16.96 -14.12
C VAL A 20 27.46 -16.12 -13.11
N LEU A 21 27.44 -16.53 -11.85
CA LEU A 21 28.12 -15.86 -10.74
C LEU A 21 28.99 -16.87 -9.98
N THR A 22 30.09 -16.38 -9.40
CA THR A 22 30.89 -17.17 -8.46
C THR A 22 30.32 -17.04 -7.05
N PHE A 23 30.65 -17.98 -6.17
CA PHE A 23 30.23 -17.90 -4.77
C PHE A 23 30.74 -16.60 -4.09
N LYS A 24 31.93 -16.13 -4.49
CA LYS A 24 32.47 -14.86 -4.00
C LYS A 24 31.60 -13.68 -4.41
N ASP A 25 31.18 -13.62 -5.69
CA ASP A 25 30.31 -12.55 -6.19
C ASP A 25 28.97 -12.51 -5.44
N CYS A 26 28.43 -13.67 -5.10
CA CYS A 26 27.20 -13.76 -4.30
C CYS A 26 27.41 -13.22 -2.88
N MET A 27 28.55 -13.52 -2.25
CA MET A 27 28.86 -13.04 -0.90
C MET A 27 29.18 -11.55 -0.86
N ASP A 28 29.86 -11.02 -1.88
CA ASP A 28 30.15 -9.60 -2.01
C ASP A 28 28.88 -8.79 -2.37
N GLY A 29 27.94 -9.39 -3.11
CA GLY A 29 26.66 -8.78 -3.46
C GLY A 29 25.68 -8.63 -2.28
N LEU A 30 25.76 -9.47 -1.24
CA LEU A 30 24.88 -9.38 -0.08
C LEU A 30 24.99 -8.04 0.66
N PRO A 31 26.18 -7.56 1.07
CA PRO A 31 26.32 -6.24 1.70
C PRO A 31 25.87 -5.09 0.80
N GLU A 32 26.11 -5.19 -0.51
CA GLU A 32 25.65 -4.19 -1.48
C GLU A 32 24.12 -4.12 -1.54
N GLY A 33 23.45 -5.28 -1.55
CA GLY A 33 21.99 -5.36 -1.47
C GLY A 33 21.44 -4.71 -0.18
N PHE A 34 22.06 -4.95 0.96
CA PHE A 34 21.68 -4.29 2.22
C PHE A 34 21.88 -2.79 2.14
N ARG A 35 23.00 -2.30 1.60
CA ARG A 35 23.23 -0.86 1.42
C ARG A 35 22.21 -0.21 0.50
N ALA A 36 21.85 -0.88 -0.59
CA ALA A 36 20.83 -0.40 -1.53
C ALA A 36 19.43 -0.24 -0.88
N MET A 37 19.13 -1.07 0.13
CA MET A 37 17.85 -1.03 0.84
C MET A 37 17.78 -0.01 1.98
N VAL A 38 18.90 0.54 2.44
CA VAL A 38 18.92 1.51 3.56
C VAL A 38 18.01 2.71 3.32
N PRO A 39 18.03 3.40 2.15
CA PRO A 39 17.12 4.52 1.91
C PRO A 39 15.65 4.11 1.97
N ALA A 40 15.29 2.97 1.40
CA ALA A 40 13.93 2.44 1.42
C ALA A 40 13.46 2.16 2.86
N ILE A 41 14.30 1.52 3.68
CA ILE A 41 14.00 1.25 5.09
C ILE A 41 13.81 2.55 5.88
N MET A 42 14.63 3.57 5.64
CA MET A 42 14.50 4.88 6.29
C MET A 42 13.16 5.54 5.97
N ILE A 43 12.74 5.53 4.70
CA ILE A 43 11.45 6.09 4.30
C ILE A 43 10.30 5.31 4.95
N LEU A 44 10.38 3.97 4.95
CA LEU A 44 9.38 3.11 5.60
C LEU A 44 9.25 3.38 7.11
N CYS A 45 10.36 3.54 7.82
CA CYS A 45 10.34 3.89 9.24
C CYS A 45 9.63 5.24 9.48
N CYS A 46 9.93 6.25 8.67
CA CYS A 46 9.27 7.55 8.75
C CYS A 46 7.77 7.44 8.43
N ALA A 47 7.39 6.69 7.40
CA ALA A 47 6.00 6.47 7.03
C ALA A 47 5.21 5.75 8.13
N TRP A 48 5.75 4.71 8.73
CA TRP A 48 5.11 4.00 9.85
C TRP A 48 4.97 4.88 11.10
N THR A 49 5.97 5.73 11.38
CA THR A 49 5.89 6.70 12.48
C THR A 49 4.75 7.68 12.23
N LEU A 50 4.67 8.25 11.00
CA LEU A 50 3.60 9.15 10.62
C LEU A 50 2.23 8.48 10.75
N LYS A 51 2.08 7.25 10.27
CA LYS A 51 0.85 6.46 10.42
C LYS A 51 0.45 6.30 11.88
N THR A 52 1.39 5.92 12.75
CA THR A 52 1.13 5.77 14.19
C THR A 52 0.67 7.08 14.83
N MET A 53 1.28 8.19 14.44
CA MET A 53 0.86 9.52 14.92
C MET A 53 -0.55 9.89 14.41
N THR A 54 -0.86 9.62 13.16
CA THR A 54 -2.19 9.85 12.57
C THR A 54 -3.27 9.02 13.28
N ASP A 55 -2.97 7.76 13.59
CA ASP A 55 -3.87 6.88 14.34
C ASP A 55 -4.12 7.43 15.76
N SER A 56 -3.08 7.98 16.42
CA SER A 56 -3.18 8.57 17.76
C SER A 56 -4.00 9.88 17.79
N LEU A 57 -4.04 10.60 16.67
CA LEU A 57 -4.88 11.80 16.50
C LEU A 57 -6.37 11.49 16.29
N GLY A 58 -6.76 10.23 16.30
CA GLY A 58 -8.16 9.83 16.17
C GLY A 58 -8.71 9.90 14.73
N ALA A 59 -7.86 9.74 13.73
CA ALA A 59 -8.26 9.75 12.31
C ALA A 59 -9.42 8.80 12.03
N LYS A 60 -9.46 7.64 12.68
CA LYS A 60 -10.56 6.67 12.57
C LYS A 60 -11.91 7.26 12.97
N ILE A 61 -11.94 7.98 14.10
CA ILE A 61 -13.16 8.61 14.61
C ILE A 61 -13.63 9.72 13.67
N PHE A 62 -12.71 10.53 13.18
CA PHE A 62 -13.01 11.59 12.23
C PHE A 62 -13.63 11.06 10.93
N ILE A 63 -13.03 10.00 10.36
CA ILE A 63 -13.52 9.36 9.14
C ILE A 63 -14.89 8.72 9.35
N SER A 64 -15.12 8.03 10.49
CA SER A 64 -16.44 7.44 10.77
C SER A 64 -17.53 8.52 10.85
N GLN A 65 -17.28 9.63 11.55
CA GLN A 65 -18.22 10.75 11.63
C GLN A 65 -18.51 11.38 10.27
N LEU A 66 -17.48 11.50 9.41
CA LEU A 66 -17.64 12.05 8.07
C LEU A 66 -18.56 11.17 7.20
N VAL A 67 -18.36 9.86 7.25
CA VAL A 67 -19.17 8.88 6.50
C VAL A 67 -20.60 8.81 7.04
N GLU A 68 -20.78 8.72 8.36
CA GLU A 68 -22.10 8.69 8.99
C GLU A 68 -22.94 9.95 8.71
N HIS A 69 -22.32 11.13 8.72
CA HIS A 69 -22.99 12.39 8.43
C HIS A 69 -23.45 12.50 6.95
N SER A 70 -22.76 11.82 6.04
CA SER A 70 -23.07 11.79 4.61
C SER A 70 -24.15 10.77 4.24
N ALA A 71 -24.50 9.83 5.14
CA ALA A 71 -25.34 8.67 4.83
C ALA A 71 -26.84 9.01 4.58
N GLY A 72 -27.31 10.16 5.03
CA GLY A 72 -28.76 10.47 5.04
C GLY A 72 -29.39 10.75 3.69
N SER A 73 -28.72 11.45 2.77
CA SER A 73 -29.30 11.93 1.50
C SER A 73 -28.68 11.32 0.24
N LEU A 74 -27.55 10.64 0.35
CA LEU A 74 -26.71 10.25 -0.78
C LEU A 74 -26.32 8.76 -0.76
N ARG A 75 -27.20 7.91 -0.24
CA ARG A 75 -26.89 6.46 -0.06
C ARG A 75 -26.41 5.78 -1.34
N LEU A 76 -26.92 6.22 -2.51
CA LEU A 76 -26.51 5.69 -3.81
C LEU A 76 -25.10 6.16 -4.23
N PHE A 77 -24.68 7.35 -3.77
CA PHE A 77 -23.35 7.91 -4.06
C PHE A 77 -22.30 7.58 -2.99
N LEU A 78 -22.72 6.95 -1.88
CA LEU A 78 -21.81 6.56 -0.79
C LEU A 78 -20.63 5.68 -1.26
N PRO A 79 -20.79 4.67 -2.13
CA PRO A 79 -19.64 3.91 -2.63
C PRO A 79 -18.61 4.78 -3.35
N ALA A 80 -19.05 5.77 -4.14
CA ALA A 80 -18.14 6.70 -4.81
C ALA A 80 -17.42 7.62 -3.81
N LEU A 81 -18.11 8.07 -2.77
CA LEU A 81 -17.51 8.87 -1.69
C LEU A 81 -16.49 8.03 -0.92
N ILE A 82 -16.81 6.78 -0.59
CA ILE A 82 -15.90 5.84 0.09
C ILE A 82 -14.65 5.59 -0.77
N PHE A 83 -14.83 5.42 -2.07
CA PHE A 83 -13.72 5.28 -3.01
C PHE A 83 -12.78 6.50 -2.96
N ALA A 84 -13.31 7.72 -3.02
CA ALA A 84 -12.54 8.96 -2.96
C ALA A 84 -11.81 9.12 -1.61
N ILE A 85 -12.50 8.83 -0.50
CA ILE A 85 -11.90 8.86 0.85
C ILE A 85 -10.80 7.80 0.96
N ALA A 86 -11.01 6.59 0.42
CA ALA A 86 -10.03 5.52 0.44
C ALA A 86 -8.77 5.89 -0.35
N ILE A 87 -8.91 6.53 -1.51
CA ILE A 87 -7.77 7.07 -2.28
C ILE A 87 -6.99 8.08 -1.44
N GLY A 88 -7.65 9.09 -0.90
CA GLY A 88 -7.00 10.15 -0.12
C GLY A 88 -6.30 9.62 1.13
N LEU A 89 -6.96 8.71 1.85
CA LEU A 89 -6.40 8.10 3.05
C LEU A 89 -5.21 7.20 2.73
N SER A 90 -5.32 6.35 1.72
CA SER A 90 -4.25 5.44 1.32
C SER A 90 -3.06 6.18 0.72
N PHE A 91 -3.32 7.21 -0.08
CA PHE A 91 -2.27 8.09 -0.61
C PHE A 91 -1.48 8.76 0.52
N SER A 92 -2.17 9.28 1.55
CA SER A 92 -1.54 9.99 2.66
C SER A 92 -0.83 9.07 3.66
N THR A 93 -1.30 7.83 3.83
CA THR A 93 -0.71 6.85 4.75
C THR A 93 0.31 5.94 4.08
N GLY A 94 0.30 5.84 2.74
CA GLY A 94 1.17 4.96 1.96
C GLY A 94 0.91 3.48 2.20
N THR A 95 -0.34 3.09 2.58
CA THR A 95 -0.67 1.70 2.81
C THR A 95 -2.14 1.39 2.54
N SER A 96 -2.40 0.46 1.62
CA SER A 96 -3.74 -0.06 1.37
C SER A 96 -4.27 -0.88 2.53
N TRP A 97 -3.45 -1.70 3.16
CA TRP A 97 -3.83 -2.54 4.30
C TRP A 97 -4.28 -1.75 5.52
N GLY A 98 -3.56 -0.65 5.82
CA GLY A 98 -3.97 0.27 6.89
C GLY A 98 -5.32 0.92 6.62
N THR A 99 -5.55 1.31 5.37
CA THR A 99 -6.81 1.88 4.92
C THR A 99 -7.97 0.89 5.01
N PHE A 100 -7.76 -0.38 4.61
CA PHE A 100 -8.75 -1.45 4.79
C PHE A 100 -9.13 -1.63 6.26
N GLY A 101 -8.15 -1.67 7.15
CA GLY A 101 -8.36 -1.84 8.58
C GLY A 101 -9.20 -0.73 9.22
N ILE A 102 -9.20 0.46 8.62
CA ILE A 102 -9.99 1.60 9.10
C ILE A 102 -11.36 1.62 8.44
N LEU A 103 -11.43 1.56 7.10
CA LEU A 103 -12.65 1.85 6.35
C LEU A 103 -13.61 0.67 6.25
N ILE A 104 -13.13 -0.59 6.16
CA ILE A 104 -14.03 -1.75 6.02
C ILE A 104 -14.98 -1.87 7.22
N PRO A 105 -14.53 -1.80 8.50
CA PRO A 105 -15.46 -1.80 9.63
C PRO A 105 -16.49 -0.66 9.59
N ILE A 106 -16.08 0.52 9.13
CA ILE A 106 -16.98 1.67 8.99
C ILE A 106 -18.03 1.42 7.90
N VAL A 107 -17.60 0.93 6.74
CA VAL A 107 -18.50 0.58 5.63
C VAL A 107 -19.51 -0.47 6.07
N LEU A 108 -19.08 -1.49 6.79
CA LEU A 108 -19.98 -2.53 7.31
C LEU A 108 -20.94 -1.99 8.37
N SER A 109 -20.56 -1.00 9.17
CA SER A 109 -21.46 -0.37 10.15
C SER A 109 -22.51 0.50 9.50
N VAL A 110 -22.16 1.20 8.40
CA VAL A 110 -23.06 2.12 7.68
C VAL A 110 -24.09 1.37 6.83
N PHE A 111 -23.67 0.35 6.10
CA PHE A 111 -24.56 -0.38 5.19
C PHE A 111 -25.26 -1.57 5.85
N GLY A 112 -24.69 -2.15 6.92
CA GLY A 112 -25.26 -3.26 7.64
C GLY A 112 -25.38 -4.56 6.80
N ALA A 113 -25.92 -5.60 7.42
CA ALA A 113 -26.17 -6.88 6.74
C ALA A 113 -27.44 -6.88 5.87
N ALA A 114 -28.27 -5.84 5.96
CA ALA A 114 -29.60 -5.81 5.34
C ALA A 114 -29.56 -5.51 3.82
N ASP A 115 -28.57 -4.75 3.33
CA ASP A 115 -28.44 -4.36 1.93
C ASP A 115 -27.22 -5.03 1.27
N GLY A 116 -27.22 -6.35 1.19
CA GLY A 116 -26.05 -7.13 0.78
C GLY A 116 -25.38 -6.72 -0.52
N SER A 117 -26.12 -6.27 -1.55
CA SER A 117 -25.54 -5.85 -2.83
C SER A 117 -24.82 -4.51 -2.74
N ILE A 118 -25.40 -3.52 -2.04
CA ILE A 118 -24.78 -2.19 -1.86
C ILE A 118 -23.54 -2.31 -0.94
N THR A 119 -23.61 -3.15 0.08
CA THR A 119 -22.47 -3.42 0.96
C THR A 119 -21.29 -3.98 0.19
N ILE A 120 -21.52 -4.96 -0.70
CA ILE A 120 -20.46 -5.51 -1.55
C ILE A 120 -19.84 -4.44 -2.44
N ILE A 121 -20.67 -3.62 -3.08
CA ILE A 121 -20.18 -2.51 -3.93
C ILE A 121 -19.36 -1.52 -3.11
N ALA A 122 -19.81 -1.16 -1.92
CA ALA A 122 -19.12 -0.22 -1.06
C ALA A 122 -17.77 -0.76 -0.52
N VAL A 123 -17.73 -2.04 -0.16
CA VAL A 123 -16.47 -2.72 0.23
C VAL A 123 -15.54 -2.81 -0.98
N SER A 124 -16.04 -3.15 -2.16
CA SER A 124 -15.23 -3.21 -3.39
C SER A 124 -14.67 -1.82 -3.74
N ALA A 125 -15.49 -0.78 -3.63
CA ALA A 125 -15.06 0.60 -3.85
C ALA A 125 -13.99 1.04 -2.84
N CYS A 126 -14.14 0.66 -1.57
CA CYS A 126 -13.14 0.90 -0.53
C CYS A 126 -11.80 0.23 -0.88
N MET A 127 -11.84 -1.04 -1.27
CA MET A 127 -10.64 -1.80 -1.63
C MET A 127 -9.96 -1.22 -2.87
N ALA A 128 -10.73 -0.95 -3.92
CA ALA A 128 -10.21 -0.36 -5.16
C ALA A 128 -9.58 1.02 -4.92
N GLY A 129 -10.27 1.90 -4.18
CA GLY A 129 -9.75 3.21 -3.82
C GLY A 129 -8.48 3.16 -3.00
N ALA A 130 -8.42 2.27 -2.01
CA ALA A 130 -7.24 2.11 -1.18
C ALA A 130 -6.03 1.58 -1.98
N VAL A 131 -6.23 0.64 -2.89
CA VAL A 131 -5.16 0.15 -3.78
C VAL A 131 -4.71 1.25 -4.74
N CYS A 132 -5.65 1.99 -5.33
CA CYS A 132 -5.34 3.11 -6.22
C CYS A 132 -4.50 4.19 -5.50
N GLY A 133 -4.92 4.60 -4.30
CA GLY A 133 -4.20 5.59 -3.49
C GLY A 133 -2.80 5.13 -3.09
N ASP A 134 -2.66 3.87 -2.73
CA ASP A 134 -1.38 3.24 -2.40
C ASP A 134 -0.42 3.29 -3.60
N HIS A 135 -0.88 2.89 -4.79
CA HIS A 135 -0.08 2.93 -6.01
C HIS A 135 0.33 4.36 -6.43
N CYS A 136 -0.47 5.35 -6.11
CA CYS A 136 -0.15 6.76 -6.41
C CYS A 136 0.80 7.38 -5.39
N SER A 137 0.94 6.77 -4.21
CA SER A 137 1.66 7.37 -3.09
C SER A 137 3.18 7.22 -3.20
N PRO A 138 3.93 8.31 -3.07
CA PRO A 138 5.39 8.26 -3.01
C PRO A 138 5.94 7.67 -1.71
N ILE A 139 5.11 7.56 -0.67
CA ILE A 139 5.48 6.98 0.62
C ILE A 139 4.95 5.54 0.78
N SER A 140 4.37 4.97 -0.28
CA SER A 140 3.89 3.59 -0.29
C SER A 140 5.04 2.60 -0.12
N ASP A 141 4.84 1.65 0.78
CA ASP A 141 5.78 0.55 1.00
C ASP A 141 5.98 -0.29 -0.27
N THR A 142 4.91 -0.55 -1.02
CA THR A 142 4.97 -1.29 -2.29
C THR A 142 5.76 -0.54 -3.37
N THR A 143 5.52 0.77 -3.53
CA THR A 143 6.20 1.62 -4.51
C THR A 143 7.69 1.81 -4.16
N ILE A 144 8.00 1.99 -2.87
CA ILE A 144 9.38 2.10 -2.38
C ILE A 144 10.15 0.80 -2.65
N MET A 145 9.56 -0.34 -2.31
CA MET A 145 10.19 -1.65 -2.50
C MET A 145 10.37 -1.97 -3.99
N ALA A 146 9.39 -1.65 -4.83
CA ALA A 146 9.47 -1.86 -6.27
C ALA A 146 10.58 -1.02 -6.90
N SER A 147 10.68 0.27 -6.56
CA SER A 147 11.74 1.15 -7.06
C SER A 147 13.14 0.74 -6.59
N ALA A 148 13.27 0.32 -5.34
CA ALA A 148 14.52 -0.19 -4.78
C ALA A 148 14.93 -1.51 -5.43
N GLY A 149 14.00 -2.44 -5.61
CA GLY A 149 14.25 -3.73 -6.29
C GLY A 149 14.60 -3.57 -7.77
N GLY A 150 13.97 -2.61 -8.45
CA GLY A 150 14.26 -2.25 -9.84
C GLY A 150 15.51 -1.37 -10.01
N GLN A 151 16.16 -0.96 -8.90
CA GLN A 151 17.30 -0.04 -8.88
C GLN A 151 17.07 1.24 -9.70
N CYS A 152 15.85 1.73 -9.69
CA CYS A 152 15.47 2.97 -10.37
C CYS A 152 15.27 4.11 -9.37
N ASN A 153 15.34 5.34 -9.87
CA ASN A 153 15.07 6.50 -9.04
C ASN A 153 13.60 6.48 -8.59
N HIS A 154 13.38 6.53 -7.27
CA HIS A 154 12.06 6.41 -6.67
C HIS A 154 11.06 7.46 -7.18
N ILE A 155 11.47 8.72 -7.27
CA ILE A 155 10.59 9.81 -7.74
C ILE A 155 10.23 9.62 -9.23
N ASN A 156 11.19 9.20 -10.06
CA ASN A 156 10.91 8.87 -11.46
C ASN A 156 9.95 7.70 -11.58
N HIS A 157 10.10 6.68 -10.74
CA HIS A 157 9.17 5.54 -10.71
C HIS A 157 7.75 6.00 -10.39
N VAL A 158 7.55 6.78 -9.32
CA VAL A 158 6.25 7.35 -8.94
C VAL A 158 5.66 8.20 -10.07
N SER A 159 6.45 9.11 -10.66
CA SER A 159 5.99 10.00 -11.73
C SER A 159 5.55 9.25 -12.98
N THR A 160 6.22 8.17 -13.33
CA THR A 160 5.87 7.35 -14.49
C THR A 160 4.72 6.38 -14.21
N GLN A 161 4.53 5.96 -12.97
CA GLN A 161 3.44 5.09 -12.55
C GLN A 161 2.10 5.82 -12.45
N LEU A 162 2.12 7.10 -12.05
CA LEU A 162 0.93 7.89 -11.79
C LEU A 162 -0.07 7.93 -12.97
N PRO A 163 0.34 8.18 -14.24
CA PRO A 163 -0.58 8.17 -15.37
C PRO A 163 -1.27 6.81 -15.57
N TYR A 164 -0.56 5.71 -15.32
CA TYR A 164 -1.15 4.37 -15.43
C TYR A 164 -2.16 4.12 -14.32
N ALA A 165 -1.84 4.48 -13.09
CA ALA A 165 -2.75 4.32 -11.95
C ALA A 165 -4.03 5.16 -12.09
N LEU A 166 -3.97 6.31 -12.80
CA LEU A 166 -5.14 7.15 -13.05
C LEU A 166 -6.01 6.67 -14.22
N THR A 167 -5.50 5.78 -15.08
CA THR A 167 -6.24 5.24 -16.24
C THR A 167 -6.93 3.91 -15.95
N VAL A 168 -6.62 3.26 -14.83
CA VAL A 168 -7.18 1.99 -14.38
C VAL A 168 -8.20 2.21 -13.28
#